data_ae711ec21ee9c2a5d7c95805333ac7bf
#
_entry.id   ae711ec21ee9c2a5d7c95805333ac7bf
#
_cell.length_a   1.000
_cell.length_b   1.000
_cell.length_c   1.000
_cell.angle_alpha   90.00
_cell.angle_beta   90.00
_cell.angle_gamma   90.00
#
_symmetry.space_group_name_H-M   'P 1'
#
loop_
_entity.id
_entity.type
_entity.pdbx_description
1 polymer ?
#
loop_
_entity_poly.entity_id
_entity_poly.type
_entity_poly.pdbx_seq_one_letter_code
_entity_poly.pdbx_strand_id
1 'polypeptide(L)'
;MPASHLTEVVQGIANIDKLKTCNAVLSGYIGSAEQGEHILGIVRQVKAANPDALYFCDPVMGTPEKGCIVAPGVSDFHCQQSLLAADIVAPNLPELELLGGRTVHNVAEAVETARALCEKGPKIVLVKHLSRAASREDSFEMLLVTPTDAWHISRPLVEFERQPVGVGDLTSGLLLVNLLKGVALDKALEHTTAAVYEVMLVTKEMNEYELQLVAAQDGIANPRHHFQAVRLS
;
A
#
# COMPACT_ATOMS: atom_id res chain seq x y z
N MET A 1 13.29 14.21 -10.11
CA MET A 1 14.60 13.52 -10.09
C MET A 1 14.68 12.69 -11.36
N PRO A 2 15.78 12.73 -12.13
CA PRO A 2 15.96 11.85 -13.29
C PRO A 2 15.91 10.38 -12.88
N ALA A 3 15.35 9.52 -13.74
CA ALA A 3 15.21 8.08 -13.43
C ALA A 3 16.59 7.40 -13.21
N SER A 4 17.63 7.83 -13.93
CA SER A 4 19.02 7.35 -13.75
C SER A 4 19.55 7.52 -12.33
N HIS A 5 19.15 8.60 -11.61
CA HIS A 5 19.59 8.82 -10.23
C HIS A 5 19.13 7.73 -9.27
N LEU A 6 17.95 7.12 -9.51
CA LEU A 6 17.50 5.96 -8.70
C LEU A 6 18.49 4.81 -8.83
N THR A 7 18.91 4.51 -10.06
CA THR A 7 19.88 3.45 -10.34
C THR A 7 21.25 3.77 -9.73
N GLU A 8 21.72 5.03 -9.82
CA GLU A 8 22.99 5.46 -9.23
C GLU A 8 23.00 5.34 -7.71
N VAL A 9 21.91 5.74 -7.03
CA VAL A 9 21.78 5.60 -5.56
C VAL A 9 21.83 4.11 -5.15
N VAL A 10 21.10 3.25 -5.86
CA VAL A 10 21.11 1.81 -5.58
C VAL A 10 22.46 1.19 -5.89
N GLN A 11 23.14 1.64 -6.96
CA GLN A 11 24.53 1.20 -7.23
C GLN A 11 25.48 1.58 -6.09
N GLY A 12 25.30 2.76 -5.47
CA GLY A 12 26.05 3.16 -4.27
C GLY A 12 25.83 2.18 -3.11
N ILE A 13 24.59 1.73 -2.88
CA ILE A 13 24.26 0.71 -1.87
C ILE A 13 24.87 -0.65 -2.23
N ALA A 14 24.86 -1.02 -3.52
CA ALA A 14 25.48 -2.25 -4.01
C ALA A 14 27.00 -2.26 -3.80
N ASN A 15 27.67 -1.13 -4.06
CA ASN A 15 29.13 -0.99 -3.94
C ASN A 15 29.63 -1.19 -2.50
N ILE A 16 28.77 -0.97 -1.49
CA ILE A 16 29.09 -1.25 -0.09
C ILE A 16 28.49 -2.59 0.41
N ASP A 17 28.10 -3.46 -0.53
CA ASP A 17 27.59 -4.82 -0.29
C ASP A 17 26.36 -4.87 0.63
N LYS A 18 25.48 -3.87 0.54
CA LYS A 18 24.28 -3.77 1.41
C LYS A 18 22.99 -4.26 0.75
N LEU A 19 22.95 -4.57 -0.54
CA LEU A 19 21.74 -5.10 -1.18
C LEU A 19 21.33 -6.46 -0.58
N LYS A 20 22.28 -7.30 -0.18
CA LYS A 20 22.01 -8.59 0.46
C LYS A 20 21.29 -8.49 1.83
N THR A 21 21.32 -7.30 2.45
CA THR A 21 20.61 -7.02 3.72
C THR A 21 19.31 -6.25 3.50
N CYS A 22 18.95 -5.94 2.26
CA CYS A 22 17.66 -5.32 1.93
C CYS A 22 16.57 -6.39 1.98
N ASN A 23 15.63 -6.26 2.90
CA ASN A 23 14.54 -7.22 3.08
C ASN A 23 13.33 -6.91 2.21
N ALA A 24 13.23 -5.69 1.69
CA ALA A 24 12.14 -5.32 0.77
C ALA A 24 12.50 -4.10 -0.09
N VAL A 25 11.76 -3.98 -1.19
CA VAL A 25 11.60 -2.74 -1.97
C VAL A 25 10.14 -2.31 -1.85
N LEU A 26 9.91 -1.07 -1.43
CA LEU A 26 8.60 -0.44 -1.42
C LEU A 26 8.58 0.66 -2.48
N SER A 27 7.70 0.56 -3.46
CA SER A 27 7.45 1.63 -4.42
C SER A 27 6.08 2.26 -4.20
N GLY A 28 6.02 3.57 -4.30
CA GLY A 28 4.79 4.37 -4.27
C GLY A 28 4.61 5.13 -5.59
N TYR A 29 4.30 6.43 -5.49
CA TYR A 29 4.10 7.27 -6.66
C TYR A 29 5.29 7.27 -7.62
N ILE A 30 5.01 7.10 -8.91
CA ILE A 30 5.96 7.23 -10.00
C ILE A 30 5.54 8.32 -10.98
N GLY A 31 6.51 9.11 -11.42
CA GLY A 31 6.29 10.25 -12.32
C GLY A 31 6.20 9.85 -13.79
N SER A 32 6.69 8.67 -14.18
CA SER A 32 6.65 8.14 -15.56
C SER A 32 6.78 6.61 -15.58
N ALA A 33 6.35 5.99 -16.67
CA ALA A 33 6.55 4.55 -16.90
C ALA A 33 8.05 4.19 -16.93
N GLU A 34 8.91 5.04 -17.51
CA GLU A 34 10.36 4.88 -17.50
C GLU A 34 10.93 4.79 -16.09
N GLN A 35 10.47 5.66 -15.17
CA GLN A 35 10.86 5.58 -13.77
C GLN A 35 10.44 4.24 -13.14
N GLY A 36 9.25 3.75 -13.49
CA GLY A 36 8.76 2.43 -13.08
C GLY A 36 9.68 1.29 -13.56
N GLU A 37 10.15 1.33 -14.81
CA GLU A 37 11.09 0.34 -15.35
C GLU A 37 12.42 0.33 -14.58
N HIS A 38 12.94 1.50 -14.21
CA HIS A 38 14.12 1.60 -13.34
C HIS A 38 13.88 0.97 -11.97
N ILE A 39 12.70 1.20 -11.35
CA ILE A 39 12.33 0.58 -10.10
C ILE A 39 12.28 -0.94 -10.22
N LEU A 40 11.69 -1.50 -11.29
CA LEU A 40 11.72 -2.95 -11.51
C LEU A 40 13.13 -3.49 -11.75
N GLY A 41 14.00 -2.70 -12.35
CA GLY A 41 15.45 -3.00 -12.44
C GLY A 41 16.09 -3.12 -11.06
N ILE A 42 15.77 -2.20 -10.15
CA ILE A 42 16.22 -2.23 -8.75
C ILE A 42 15.65 -3.44 -8.01
N VAL A 43 14.37 -3.73 -8.16
CA VAL A 43 13.73 -4.93 -7.57
C VAL A 43 14.49 -6.20 -7.97
N ARG A 44 14.80 -6.35 -9.26
CA ARG A 44 15.59 -7.50 -9.74
C ARG A 44 16.97 -7.57 -9.12
N GLN A 45 17.67 -6.44 -8.97
CA GLN A 45 19.00 -6.39 -8.32
C GLN A 45 18.92 -6.78 -6.83
N VAL A 46 17.94 -6.26 -6.10
CA VAL A 46 17.74 -6.60 -4.68
C VAL A 46 17.40 -8.08 -4.52
N LYS A 47 16.44 -8.58 -5.31
CA LYS A 47 16.06 -10.02 -5.24
C LYS A 47 17.18 -10.96 -5.71
N ALA A 48 18.06 -10.52 -6.59
CA ALA A 48 19.25 -11.29 -6.96
C ALA A 48 20.27 -11.36 -5.81
N ALA A 49 20.40 -10.30 -5.02
CA ALA A 49 21.28 -10.27 -3.85
C ALA A 49 20.66 -10.91 -2.60
N ASN A 50 19.34 -10.79 -2.43
CA ASN A 50 18.55 -11.40 -1.36
C ASN A 50 17.24 -11.97 -1.97
N PRO A 51 17.19 -13.29 -2.26
CA PRO A 51 16.01 -13.93 -2.86
C PRO A 51 14.74 -13.85 -2.01
N ASP A 52 14.86 -13.67 -0.71
CA ASP A 52 13.74 -13.55 0.24
C ASP A 52 13.19 -12.11 0.32
N ALA A 53 13.83 -11.15 -0.34
CA ALA A 53 13.37 -9.76 -0.35
C ALA A 53 12.01 -9.64 -1.02
N LEU A 54 11.10 -8.90 -0.39
CA LEU A 54 9.76 -8.64 -0.90
C LEU A 54 9.74 -7.41 -1.82
N TYR A 55 8.91 -7.44 -2.85
CA TYR A 55 8.51 -6.24 -3.57
C TYR A 55 7.08 -5.86 -3.21
N PHE A 56 6.93 -4.74 -2.51
CA PHE A 56 5.66 -4.13 -2.17
C PHE A 56 5.39 -2.97 -3.14
N CYS A 57 4.37 -3.12 -3.97
CA CYS A 57 3.96 -2.08 -4.91
C CYS A 57 2.71 -1.35 -4.40
N ASP A 58 2.83 -0.08 -4.13
CA ASP A 58 1.69 0.83 -3.98
C ASP A 58 1.45 1.49 -5.35
N PRO A 59 0.44 1.05 -6.11
CA PRO A 59 0.24 1.49 -7.49
C PRO A 59 -0.51 2.82 -7.54
N VAL A 60 0.11 3.88 -7.03
CA VAL A 60 -0.52 5.20 -6.94
C VAL A 60 -0.87 5.72 -8.34
N MET A 61 -2.16 5.76 -8.67
CA MET A 61 -2.68 6.25 -9.95
C MET A 61 -3.70 7.36 -9.80
N GLY A 62 -4.27 7.53 -8.62
CA GLY A 62 -5.26 8.56 -8.38
C GLY A 62 -5.98 8.41 -7.05
N THR A 63 -7.03 9.20 -6.89
CA THR A 63 -7.88 9.15 -5.69
C THR A 63 -9.35 8.96 -6.09
N PRO A 64 -10.21 8.50 -5.17
CA PRO A 64 -11.65 8.36 -5.44
C PRO A 64 -12.29 9.65 -5.95
N GLU A 65 -11.82 10.82 -5.47
CA GLU A 65 -12.37 12.12 -5.79
C GLU A 65 -11.86 12.68 -7.13
N LYS A 66 -10.61 12.37 -7.50
CA LYS A 66 -9.92 12.96 -8.66
C LYS A 66 -9.83 12.01 -9.85
N GLY A 67 -10.11 10.71 -9.63
CA GLY A 67 -9.88 9.68 -10.64
C GLY A 67 -8.39 9.43 -10.90
N CYS A 68 -8.08 8.89 -12.08
CA CYS A 68 -6.69 8.65 -12.51
C CYS A 68 -6.03 9.96 -12.93
N ILE A 69 -4.94 10.34 -12.28
CA ILE A 69 -4.24 11.62 -12.44
C ILE A 69 -2.74 11.47 -12.77
N VAL A 70 -2.30 10.28 -13.12
CA VAL A 70 -0.90 10.00 -13.42
C VAL A 70 -0.53 10.31 -14.88
N ALA A 71 0.76 10.40 -15.14
CA ALA A 71 1.29 10.63 -16.48
C ALA A 71 0.91 9.48 -17.45
N PRO A 72 0.81 9.75 -18.77
CA PRO A 72 0.54 8.72 -19.75
C PRO A 72 1.50 7.52 -19.63
N GLY A 73 0.95 6.31 -19.76
CA GLY A 73 1.70 5.06 -19.68
C GLY A 73 1.95 4.53 -18.27
N VAL A 74 1.74 5.33 -17.20
CA VAL A 74 1.92 4.86 -15.81
C VAL A 74 0.89 3.79 -15.45
N SER A 75 -0.37 3.98 -15.82
CA SER A 75 -1.42 3.00 -15.58
C SER A 75 -1.15 1.68 -16.29
N ASP A 76 -0.74 1.74 -17.56
CA ASP A 76 -0.37 0.55 -18.34
C ASP A 76 0.84 -0.17 -17.73
N PHE A 77 1.84 0.59 -17.27
CA PHE A 77 2.99 0.03 -16.54
C PHE A 77 2.56 -0.72 -15.29
N HIS A 78 1.66 -0.15 -14.48
CA HIS A 78 1.15 -0.84 -13.29
C HIS A 78 0.38 -2.11 -13.64
N CYS A 79 -0.51 -2.07 -14.64
CA CYS A 79 -1.30 -3.23 -15.06
C CYS A 79 -0.45 -4.36 -15.69
N GLN A 80 0.58 -4.01 -16.45
CA GLN A 80 1.30 -4.96 -17.30
C GLN A 80 2.63 -5.41 -16.72
N GLN A 81 3.23 -4.64 -15.79
CA GLN A 81 4.57 -4.91 -15.31
C GLN A 81 4.66 -4.96 -13.78
N SER A 82 4.33 -3.88 -13.06
CA SER A 82 4.56 -3.84 -11.61
C SER A 82 3.67 -4.81 -10.85
N LEU A 83 2.40 -4.97 -11.26
CA LEU A 83 1.48 -5.95 -10.68
C LEU A 83 2.06 -7.36 -10.76
N LEU A 84 2.59 -7.74 -11.92
CA LEU A 84 3.13 -9.10 -12.16
C LEU A 84 4.43 -9.36 -11.40
N ALA A 85 5.18 -8.31 -11.08
CA ALA A 85 6.46 -8.39 -10.37
C ALA A 85 6.31 -8.34 -8.85
N ALA A 86 5.18 -7.81 -8.36
CA ALA A 86 4.97 -7.55 -6.94
C ALA A 86 4.65 -8.84 -6.16
N ASP A 87 5.18 -8.94 -4.93
CA ASP A 87 4.74 -9.91 -3.93
C ASP A 87 3.51 -9.41 -3.18
N ILE A 88 3.43 -8.08 -3.00
CA ILE A 88 2.32 -7.40 -2.33
C ILE A 88 1.93 -6.19 -3.17
N VAL A 89 0.63 -5.98 -3.37
CA VAL A 89 0.09 -4.79 -4.03
C VAL A 89 -0.95 -4.11 -3.14
N ALA A 90 -0.92 -2.77 -3.08
CA ALA A 90 -1.78 -2.01 -2.18
C ALA A 90 -2.63 -0.93 -2.91
N PRO A 91 -3.61 -1.32 -3.74
CA PRO A 91 -4.47 -0.36 -4.42
C PRO A 91 -5.51 0.27 -3.48
N ASN A 92 -5.96 1.48 -3.80
CA ASN A 92 -7.28 1.97 -3.38
C ASN A 92 -8.38 1.39 -4.30
N LEU A 93 -9.67 1.73 -4.08
CA LEU A 93 -10.76 1.16 -4.88
C LEU A 93 -10.65 1.49 -6.38
N PRO A 94 -10.45 2.74 -6.84
CA PRO A 94 -10.25 3.04 -8.26
C PRO A 94 -9.05 2.31 -8.88
N GLU A 95 -7.97 2.17 -8.14
CA GLU A 95 -6.78 1.44 -8.57
C GLU A 95 -7.05 -0.06 -8.67
N LEU A 96 -7.81 -0.63 -7.72
CA LEU A 96 -8.25 -2.02 -7.76
C LEU A 96 -9.09 -2.30 -9.01
N GLU A 97 -10.03 -1.41 -9.33
CA GLU A 97 -10.88 -1.52 -10.51
C GLU A 97 -10.08 -1.47 -11.81
N LEU A 98 -9.11 -0.56 -11.87
CA LEU A 98 -8.25 -0.42 -13.05
C LEU A 98 -7.37 -1.67 -13.24
N LEU A 99 -6.71 -2.15 -12.19
CA LEU A 99 -5.88 -3.36 -12.22
C LEU A 99 -6.70 -4.63 -12.50
N GLY A 100 -7.93 -4.67 -11.98
CA GLY A 100 -8.87 -5.78 -12.16
C GLY A 100 -9.64 -5.75 -13.47
N GLY A 101 -9.72 -4.58 -14.13
CA GLY A 101 -10.47 -4.37 -15.38
C GLY A 101 -11.99 -4.46 -15.19
N ARG A 102 -12.51 -4.19 -13.98
CA ARG A 102 -13.95 -4.25 -13.66
C ARG A 102 -14.34 -3.25 -12.59
N THR A 103 -15.59 -2.78 -12.63
CA THR A 103 -16.15 -1.96 -11.56
C THR A 103 -16.48 -2.82 -10.34
N VAL A 104 -16.33 -2.25 -9.16
CA VAL A 104 -16.54 -2.88 -7.86
C VAL A 104 -17.57 -2.10 -7.06
N HIS A 105 -18.67 -2.75 -6.67
CA HIS A 105 -19.81 -2.09 -6.03
C HIS A 105 -19.97 -2.41 -4.54
N ASN A 106 -19.32 -3.47 -4.06
CA ASN A 106 -19.44 -3.94 -2.68
C ASN A 106 -18.20 -4.73 -2.25
N VAL A 107 -18.14 -5.07 -0.95
CA VAL A 107 -17.05 -5.81 -0.33
C VAL A 107 -16.78 -7.16 -1.00
N ALA A 108 -17.83 -7.91 -1.35
CA ALA A 108 -17.67 -9.23 -1.98
C ALA A 108 -16.99 -9.13 -3.36
N GLU A 109 -17.43 -8.18 -4.18
CA GLU A 109 -16.80 -7.92 -5.49
C GLU A 109 -15.36 -7.39 -5.34
N ALA A 110 -15.07 -6.61 -4.28
CA ALA A 110 -13.71 -6.18 -3.97
C ALA A 110 -12.80 -7.37 -3.63
N VAL A 111 -13.29 -8.33 -2.84
CA VAL A 111 -12.56 -9.57 -2.51
C VAL A 111 -12.32 -10.40 -3.76
N GLU A 112 -13.34 -10.63 -4.59
CA GLU A 112 -13.19 -11.37 -5.84
C GLU A 112 -12.16 -10.74 -6.78
N THR A 113 -12.24 -9.40 -6.94
CA THR A 113 -11.30 -8.66 -7.79
C THR A 113 -9.88 -8.73 -7.23
N ALA A 114 -9.68 -8.59 -5.92
CA ALA A 114 -8.38 -8.71 -5.29
C ALA A 114 -7.81 -10.14 -5.42
N ARG A 115 -8.65 -11.19 -5.28
CA ARG A 115 -8.21 -12.58 -5.54
C ARG A 115 -7.76 -12.80 -6.98
N ALA A 116 -8.48 -12.23 -7.95
CA ALA A 116 -8.07 -12.30 -9.36
C ALA A 116 -6.72 -11.59 -9.61
N LEU A 117 -6.37 -10.55 -8.82
CA LEU A 117 -5.03 -9.97 -8.86
C LEU A 117 -3.98 -10.93 -8.28
N CYS A 118 -4.31 -11.67 -7.22
CA CYS A 118 -3.39 -12.68 -6.68
C CYS A 118 -3.02 -13.77 -7.70
N GLU A 119 -3.92 -14.12 -8.61
CA GLU A 119 -3.65 -15.08 -9.68
C GLU A 119 -2.63 -14.57 -10.70
N LYS A 120 -2.43 -13.24 -10.77
CA LYS A 120 -1.50 -12.59 -11.71
C LYS A 120 -0.07 -12.48 -11.18
N GLY A 121 0.14 -12.52 -9.86
CA GLY A 121 1.49 -12.35 -9.28
C GLY A 121 1.51 -12.16 -7.77
N PRO A 122 0.85 -11.15 -7.22
CA PRO A 122 0.91 -10.85 -5.80
C PRO A 122 0.38 -12.00 -4.92
N LYS A 123 1.04 -12.22 -3.80
CA LYS A 123 0.56 -13.13 -2.75
C LYS A 123 -0.42 -12.46 -1.80
N ILE A 124 -0.36 -11.12 -1.71
CA ILE A 124 -1.18 -10.30 -0.82
C ILE A 124 -1.65 -9.06 -1.58
N VAL A 125 -2.94 -8.76 -1.48
CA VAL A 125 -3.55 -7.52 -1.95
C VAL A 125 -4.14 -6.77 -0.76
N LEU A 126 -3.65 -5.56 -0.47
CA LEU A 126 -4.24 -4.65 0.50
C LEU A 126 -5.12 -3.63 -0.24
N VAL A 127 -6.43 -3.74 -0.16
CA VAL A 127 -7.31 -2.65 -0.63
C VAL A 127 -7.36 -1.58 0.47
N LYS A 128 -6.64 -0.47 0.28
CA LYS A 128 -6.40 0.55 1.30
C LYS A 128 -7.62 1.40 1.64
N HIS A 129 -8.59 1.50 0.77
CA HIS A 129 -9.81 2.27 0.98
C HIS A 129 -10.92 1.75 0.07
N LEU A 130 -11.98 1.23 0.66
CA LEU A 130 -13.13 0.70 -0.07
C LEU A 130 -14.06 1.81 -0.63
N SER A 131 -13.97 3.03 -0.08
CA SER A 131 -14.77 4.17 -0.58
C SER A 131 -16.25 3.80 -0.75
N ARG A 132 -16.82 3.96 -1.95
CA ARG A 132 -18.22 3.65 -2.25
C ARG A 132 -18.60 2.16 -2.14
N ALA A 133 -17.62 1.25 -2.14
CA ALA A 133 -17.85 -0.18 -1.94
C ALA A 133 -17.82 -0.60 -0.46
N ALA A 134 -17.60 0.35 0.46
CA ALA A 134 -17.63 0.12 1.90
C ALA A 134 -19.02 -0.33 2.37
N SER A 135 -19.06 -1.10 3.45
CA SER A 135 -20.30 -1.59 4.07
C SER A 135 -21.07 -0.47 4.77
N ARG A 136 -20.38 0.60 5.17
CA ARG A 136 -20.91 1.73 5.94
C ARG A 136 -20.33 3.05 5.46
N GLU A 137 -21.18 4.06 5.34
CA GLU A 137 -20.80 5.41 4.89
C GLU A 137 -19.98 6.19 5.95
N ASP A 138 -20.17 5.88 7.24
CA ASP A 138 -19.52 6.54 8.37
C ASP A 138 -18.18 5.92 8.78
N SER A 139 -17.67 4.97 8.01
CA SER A 139 -16.47 4.21 8.31
C SER A 139 -15.43 4.25 7.20
N PHE A 140 -14.19 4.11 7.61
CA PHE A 140 -13.08 3.83 6.70
C PHE A 140 -12.80 2.32 6.74
N GLU A 141 -12.89 1.68 5.61
CA GLU A 141 -12.78 0.23 5.50
C GLU A 141 -11.65 -0.18 4.57
N MET A 142 -10.93 -1.24 4.98
CA MET A 142 -9.85 -1.87 4.20
C MET A 142 -10.08 -3.38 4.10
N LEU A 143 -9.47 -3.99 3.07
CA LEU A 143 -9.40 -5.44 2.90
C LEU A 143 -7.95 -5.88 2.76
N LEU A 144 -7.61 -7.01 3.38
CA LEU A 144 -6.38 -7.74 3.09
C LEU A 144 -6.76 -9.10 2.55
N VAL A 145 -6.33 -9.40 1.33
CA VAL A 145 -6.76 -10.58 0.58
C VAL A 145 -5.54 -11.38 0.13
N THR A 146 -5.63 -12.69 0.28
CA THR A 146 -4.69 -13.68 -0.27
C THR A 146 -5.45 -14.61 -1.22
N PRO A 147 -4.81 -15.57 -1.91
CA PRO A 147 -5.52 -16.56 -2.70
C PRO A 147 -6.58 -17.36 -1.91
N THR A 148 -6.35 -17.58 -0.61
CA THR A 148 -7.20 -18.47 0.21
C THR A 148 -8.02 -17.72 1.26
N ASP A 149 -7.56 -16.56 1.70
CA ASP A 149 -8.13 -15.85 2.84
C ASP A 149 -8.43 -14.39 2.51
N ALA A 150 -9.40 -13.83 3.21
CA ALA A 150 -9.70 -12.41 3.16
C ALA A 150 -10.08 -11.89 4.55
N TRP A 151 -9.57 -10.71 4.89
CA TRP A 151 -9.92 -10.00 6.14
C TRP A 151 -10.43 -8.62 5.81
N HIS A 152 -11.49 -8.25 6.47
CA HIS A 152 -12.09 -6.92 6.45
C HIS A 152 -11.83 -6.23 7.78
N ILE A 153 -11.49 -4.96 7.73
CA ILE A 153 -11.34 -4.11 8.92
C ILE A 153 -12.01 -2.77 8.70
N SER A 154 -12.61 -2.25 9.76
CA SER A 154 -13.30 -0.96 9.76
C SER A 154 -12.85 -0.12 10.93
N ARG A 155 -12.74 1.19 10.74
CA ARG A 155 -12.51 2.20 11.77
C ARG A 155 -13.38 3.43 11.50
N PRO A 156 -13.61 4.30 12.52
CA PRO A 156 -14.28 5.58 12.29
C PRO A 156 -13.55 6.45 11.26
N LEU A 157 -14.31 7.21 10.49
CA LEU A 157 -13.74 8.27 9.67
C LEU A 157 -13.13 9.36 10.57
N VAL A 158 -12.01 9.92 10.14
CA VAL A 158 -11.45 11.13 10.71
C VAL A 158 -11.67 12.26 9.71
N GLU A 159 -12.57 13.15 10.05
CA GLU A 159 -12.88 14.31 9.20
C GLU A 159 -11.80 15.37 9.34
N PHE A 160 -11.39 15.93 8.20
CA PHE A 160 -10.44 17.04 8.10
C PHE A 160 -11.05 18.13 7.22
N GLU A 161 -10.76 19.39 7.50
CA GLU A 161 -11.08 20.49 6.59
C GLU A 161 -10.32 20.34 5.26
N ARG A 162 -9.09 19.86 5.33
CA ARG A 162 -8.25 19.46 4.21
C ARG A 162 -7.60 18.11 4.50
N GLN A 163 -7.86 17.14 3.64
CA GLN A 163 -7.30 15.79 3.80
C GLN A 163 -5.78 15.81 3.85
N PRO A 164 -5.16 15.17 4.86
CA PRO A 164 -3.71 15.08 4.93
C PRO A 164 -3.14 14.21 3.81
N VAL A 165 -1.90 14.51 3.42
CA VAL A 165 -1.16 13.71 2.41
C VAL A 165 -0.31 12.65 3.07
N GLY A 166 -0.01 11.55 2.32
CA GLY A 166 0.88 10.49 2.78
C GLY A 166 0.24 9.39 3.61
N VAL A 167 -1.09 9.42 3.83
CA VAL A 167 -1.80 8.34 4.59
C VAL A 167 -1.65 6.99 3.91
N GLY A 168 -1.71 6.94 2.57
CA GLY A 168 -1.49 5.71 1.80
C GLY A 168 -0.09 5.17 1.96
N ASP A 169 0.92 6.05 1.86
CA ASP A 169 2.34 5.67 2.01
C ASP A 169 2.62 5.14 3.42
N LEU A 170 2.08 5.81 4.45
CA LEU A 170 2.18 5.35 5.84
C LEU A 170 1.54 3.96 6.02
N THR A 171 0.34 3.76 5.46
CA THR A 171 -0.38 2.47 5.52
C THR A 171 0.46 1.36 4.88
N SER A 172 0.99 1.59 3.68
CA SER A 172 1.83 0.64 2.95
C SER A 172 3.14 0.33 3.71
N GLY A 173 3.80 1.35 4.25
CA GLY A 173 5.03 1.20 5.04
C GLY A 173 4.80 0.41 6.33
N LEU A 174 3.74 0.71 7.08
CA LEU A 174 3.42 0.02 8.34
C LEU A 174 3.03 -1.44 8.11
N LEU A 175 2.22 -1.73 7.08
CA LEU A 175 1.90 -3.11 6.76
C LEU A 175 3.16 -3.89 6.39
N LEU A 176 4.02 -3.34 5.53
CA LEU A 176 5.27 -3.99 5.15
C LEU A 176 6.16 -4.29 6.35
N VAL A 177 6.32 -3.33 7.27
CA VAL A 177 7.13 -3.54 8.50
C VAL A 177 6.55 -4.65 9.37
N ASN A 178 5.23 -4.72 9.55
CA ASN A 178 4.58 -5.79 10.30
C ASN A 178 4.83 -7.16 9.65
N LEU A 179 4.71 -7.25 8.32
CA LEU A 179 4.96 -8.50 7.58
C LEU A 179 6.42 -8.93 7.69
N LEU A 180 7.38 -8.01 7.57
CA LEU A 180 8.81 -8.29 7.74
C LEU A 180 9.17 -8.73 9.16
N LYS A 181 8.40 -8.34 10.17
CA LYS A 181 8.50 -8.84 11.55
C LYS A 181 7.84 -10.20 11.77
N GLY A 182 7.21 -10.79 10.74
CA GLY A 182 6.52 -12.08 10.85
C GLY A 182 5.18 -11.99 11.62
N VAL A 183 4.57 -10.81 11.73
CA VAL A 183 3.25 -10.65 12.34
C VAL A 183 2.20 -11.33 11.45
N ALA A 184 1.26 -12.06 12.05
CA ALA A 184 0.16 -12.70 11.33
C ALA A 184 -0.68 -11.66 10.56
N LEU A 185 -1.21 -12.03 9.39
CA LEU A 185 -1.83 -11.09 8.45
C LEU A 185 -2.97 -10.28 9.06
N ASP A 186 -3.86 -10.92 9.82
CA ASP A 186 -4.94 -10.25 10.55
C ASP A 186 -4.40 -9.23 11.56
N LYS A 187 -3.38 -9.61 12.33
CA LYS A 187 -2.75 -8.75 13.34
C LYS A 187 -1.92 -7.62 12.70
N ALA A 188 -1.29 -7.89 11.56
CA ALA A 188 -0.60 -6.86 10.78
C ALA A 188 -1.59 -5.81 10.27
N LEU A 189 -2.77 -6.24 9.78
CA LEU A 189 -3.83 -5.35 9.35
C LEU A 189 -4.41 -4.53 10.54
N GLU A 190 -4.67 -5.18 11.69
CA GLU A 190 -5.15 -4.53 12.92
C GLU A 190 -4.19 -3.44 13.40
N HIS A 191 -2.92 -3.80 13.56
CA HIS A 191 -1.89 -2.84 14.00
C HIS A 191 -1.72 -1.69 13.02
N THR A 192 -1.63 -1.97 11.72
CA THR A 192 -1.51 -0.95 10.68
C THR A 192 -2.68 0.03 10.73
N THR A 193 -3.91 -0.48 10.83
CA THR A 193 -5.12 0.35 10.90
C THR A 193 -5.12 1.24 12.14
N ALA A 194 -4.76 0.68 13.29
CA ALA A 194 -4.71 1.38 14.57
C ALA A 194 -3.62 2.47 14.58
N ALA A 195 -2.40 2.14 14.13
CA ALA A 195 -1.29 3.08 14.09
C ALA A 195 -1.55 4.26 13.14
N VAL A 196 -2.10 4.01 11.95
CA VAL A 196 -2.52 5.08 11.02
C VAL A 196 -3.59 5.96 11.66
N TYR A 197 -4.55 5.37 12.37
CA TYR A 197 -5.61 6.12 13.04
C TYR A 197 -5.05 7.05 14.13
N GLU A 198 -4.08 6.60 14.94
CA GLU A 198 -3.39 7.43 15.94
C GLU A 198 -2.70 8.63 15.28
N VAL A 199 -1.97 8.40 14.19
CA VAL A 199 -1.31 9.50 13.45
C VAL A 199 -2.33 10.51 12.93
N MET A 200 -3.45 10.04 12.39
CA MET A 200 -4.52 10.91 11.88
C MET A 200 -5.15 11.74 13.00
N LEU A 201 -5.38 11.16 14.19
CA LEU A 201 -5.92 11.89 15.34
C LEU A 201 -4.97 13.00 15.80
N VAL A 202 -3.68 12.71 15.95
CA VAL A 202 -2.67 13.71 16.33
C VAL A 202 -2.56 14.80 15.25
N THR A 203 -2.56 14.43 13.97
CA THR A 203 -2.52 15.38 12.86
C THR A 203 -3.73 16.32 12.88
N LYS A 204 -4.92 15.77 13.16
CA LYS A 204 -6.16 16.56 13.31
C LYS A 204 -6.11 17.50 14.52
N GLU A 205 -5.67 17.01 15.68
CA GLU A 205 -5.54 17.80 16.90
C GLU A 205 -4.60 18.99 16.72
N MET A 206 -3.50 18.78 15.99
CA MET A 206 -2.53 19.83 15.67
C MET A 206 -2.99 20.74 14.52
N ASN A 207 -4.13 20.44 13.89
CA ASN A 207 -4.68 21.15 12.73
C ASN A 207 -3.66 21.31 11.59
N GLU A 208 -2.89 20.25 11.34
CA GLU A 208 -1.84 20.23 10.33
C GLU A 208 -2.28 19.49 9.06
N TYR A 209 -1.63 19.83 7.95
CA TYR A 209 -1.85 19.17 6.66
C TYR A 209 -0.89 18.00 6.42
N GLU A 210 0.33 18.09 6.94
CA GLU A 210 1.32 17.02 6.88
C GLU A 210 1.16 16.09 8.08
N LEU A 211 1.28 14.77 7.85
CA LEU A 211 1.15 13.78 8.90
C LEU A 211 2.19 14.01 10.02
N GLN A 212 1.71 14.10 11.24
CA GLN A 212 2.52 14.40 12.43
C GLN A 212 3.15 13.12 13.02
N LEU A 213 4.01 12.46 12.20
CA LEU A 213 4.62 11.15 12.53
C LEU A 213 5.48 11.20 13.80
N VAL A 214 6.26 12.27 13.99
CA VAL A 214 7.14 12.42 15.15
C VAL A 214 6.33 12.61 16.43
N ALA A 215 5.29 13.44 16.38
CA ALA A 215 4.39 13.65 17.52
C ALA A 215 3.57 12.40 17.86
N ALA A 216 3.24 11.57 16.87
CA ALA A 216 2.46 10.36 17.03
C ALA A 216 3.31 9.08 17.19
N GLN A 217 4.65 9.16 17.29
CA GLN A 217 5.54 7.98 17.23
C GLN A 217 5.19 6.90 18.28
N ASP A 218 4.79 7.29 19.48
CA ASP A 218 4.40 6.34 20.53
C ASP A 218 3.11 5.60 20.16
N GLY A 219 2.14 6.30 19.54
CA GLY A 219 0.90 5.73 19.03
C GLY A 219 1.12 4.83 17.79
N ILE A 220 2.18 5.08 17.00
CA ILE A 220 2.58 4.18 15.92
C ILE A 220 3.09 2.85 16.48
N ALA A 221 3.93 2.90 17.52
CA ALA A 221 4.50 1.70 18.13
C ALA A 221 3.49 0.92 18.99
N ASN A 222 2.67 1.65 19.75
CA ASN A 222 1.72 1.11 20.73
C ASN A 222 0.37 1.84 20.60
N PRO A 223 -0.45 1.53 19.59
CA PRO A 223 -1.73 2.19 19.38
C PRO A 223 -2.66 2.02 20.59
N ARG A 224 -3.37 3.09 20.98
CA ARG A 224 -4.36 3.08 22.06
C ARG A 224 -5.72 2.58 21.57
N HIS A 225 -6.04 2.84 20.30
CA HIS A 225 -7.24 2.34 19.65
C HIS A 225 -6.99 0.94 19.08
N HIS A 226 -8.01 0.11 19.11
CA HIS A 226 -7.94 -1.26 18.59
C HIS A 226 -9.12 -1.50 17.66
N PHE A 227 -8.82 -2.06 16.50
CA PHE A 227 -9.81 -2.45 15.51
C PHE A 227 -9.60 -3.92 15.18
N GLN A 228 -10.69 -4.65 15.01
CA GLN A 228 -10.63 -6.08 14.79
C GLN A 228 -10.75 -6.40 13.28
N ALA A 229 -9.83 -7.18 12.77
CA ALA A 229 -9.92 -7.77 11.45
C ALA A 229 -10.87 -8.98 11.49
N VAL A 230 -11.90 -8.93 10.66
CA VAL A 230 -12.90 -9.99 10.54
C VAL A 230 -12.57 -10.81 9.30
N ARG A 231 -12.37 -12.12 9.47
CA ARG A 231 -12.17 -13.04 8.36
C ARG A 231 -13.49 -13.22 7.59
N LEU A 232 -13.43 -12.98 6.30
CA LEU A 232 -14.55 -13.19 5.39
C LEU A 232 -14.56 -14.65 4.91
N SER A 233 -15.76 -15.20 4.80
CA SER A 233 -15.99 -16.59 4.34
C SER A 233 -15.88 -16.69 2.83
#